data_7c84f59f900b21124e03aad477b2d906
#
_entry.id   7c84f59f900b21124e03aad477b2d906
#
_cell.length_a   1.000
_cell.length_b   1.000
_cell.length_c   1.000
_cell.angle_alpha   90.00
_cell.angle_beta   90.00
_cell.angle_gamma   90.00
#
_symmetry.space_group_name_H-M   'P 1'
#
loop_
_entity.id
_entity.type
_entity.pdbx_description
1 polymer ?
#
loop_
_entity_poly.entity_id
_entity_poly.type
_entity_poly.pdbx_seq_one_letter_code
_entity_poly.pdbx_strand_id
1 'polypeptide(L)'
;MYAIEYTDMAKHARRVVQANGVDHIVTVIQGAVEEVVLPEEDWDGVGLALEEGGDATNADGTKNQRVVDIILSEWMGYFLLRESMLDSLVRARDMFLKPKTGLMMPSHATMFVAPITDEDERKQSHHEYSGAMDDWKEFAETTQTMYGVDMSTLEKDFDREQREYYILSSRWAELGTGCLLAEPCVVKEFDMHVCTIEDARGVGLAIGEDRGSGAPFDFDTPTP
;
A
#
# COMPACT_ATOMS: atom_id res chain seq x y z
N MET A 1 -14.81 -0.63 -21.92
CA MET A 1 -13.85 -0.52 -20.81
C MET A 1 -14.57 0.03 -19.58
N TYR A 2 -14.41 -0.57 -18.44
CA TYR A 2 -15.00 -0.12 -17.18
C TYR A 2 -13.93 0.56 -16.33
N ALA A 3 -14.24 1.72 -15.76
CA ALA A 3 -13.42 2.41 -14.78
C ALA A 3 -14.21 2.46 -13.46
N ILE A 4 -13.76 1.72 -12.46
CA ILE A 4 -14.40 1.65 -11.15
C ILE A 4 -13.67 2.61 -10.21
N GLU A 5 -14.41 3.51 -9.59
CA GLU A 5 -13.90 4.53 -8.68
C GLU A 5 -14.85 4.67 -7.49
N TYR A 6 -14.32 4.51 -6.28
CA TYR A 6 -15.12 4.56 -5.06
C TYR A 6 -15.54 5.97 -4.67
N THR A 7 -14.66 6.94 -4.87
CA THR A 7 -14.82 8.30 -4.37
C THR A 7 -15.61 9.21 -5.33
N ASP A 8 -15.82 10.44 -4.92
CA ASP A 8 -16.41 11.49 -5.77
C ASP A 8 -15.54 11.87 -6.99
N MET A 9 -14.30 11.34 -7.07
CA MET A 9 -13.47 11.45 -8.25
C MET A 9 -14.13 10.82 -9.49
N ALA A 10 -15.03 9.86 -9.32
CA ALA A 10 -15.84 9.29 -10.38
C ALA A 10 -16.63 10.36 -11.17
N LYS A 11 -17.09 11.43 -10.51
CA LYS A 11 -17.80 12.56 -11.17
C LYS A 11 -16.86 13.32 -12.10
N HIS A 12 -15.61 13.52 -11.68
CA HIS A 12 -14.59 14.17 -12.50
C HIS A 12 -14.16 13.27 -13.66
N ALA A 13 -13.96 11.98 -13.40
CA ALA A 13 -13.63 11.00 -14.43
C ALA A 13 -14.70 10.98 -15.53
N ARG A 14 -16.00 10.97 -15.21
CA ARG A 14 -17.08 11.03 -16.21
C ARG A 14 -17.00 12.30 -17.06
N ARG A 15 -16.72 13.46 -16.46
CA ARG A 15 -16.56 14.71 -17.19
C ARG A 15 -15.37 14.68 -18.15
N VAL A 16 -14.25 14.10 -17.72
CA VAL A 16 -13.06 13.93 -18.58
C VAL A 16 -13.36 13.00 -19.75
N VAL A 17 -13.99 11.86 -19.48
CA VAL A 17 -14.41 10.88 -20.49
C VAL A 17 -15.33 11.54 -21.56
N GLN A 18 -16.34 12.29 -21.12
CA GLN A 18 -17.25 13.02 -22.01
C GLN A 18 -16.56 14.12 -22.81
N ALA A 19 -15.72 14.92 -22.16
CA ALA A 19 -15.00 16.01 -22.81
C ALA A 19 -14.05 15.55 -23.92
N ASN A 20 -13.56 14.29 -23.81
CA ASN A 20 -12.70 13.67 -24.82
C ASN A 20 -13.47 12.79 -25.83
N GLY A 21 -14.80 12.72 -25.76
CA GLY A 21 -15.63 11.97 -26.69
C GLY A 21 -15.42 10.45 -26.66
N VAL A 22 -14.98 9.89 -25.51
CA VAL A 22 -14.72 8.45 -25.34
C VAL A 22 -15.75 7.77 -24.40
N ASP A 23 -16.84 8.43 -24.12
CA ASP A 23 -17.96 7.93 -23.30
C ASP A 23 -18.63 6.69 -23.92
N HIS A 24 -18.53 6.51 -25.23
CA HIS A 24 -18.94 5.29 -25.93
C HIS A 24 -17.98 4.10 -25.75
N ILE A 25 -16.77 4.31 -25.18
CA ILE A 25 -15.76 3.28 -24.94
C ILE A 25 -15.57 3.05 -23.43
N VAL A 26 -15.63 4.12 -22.64
CA VAL A 26 -15.31 4.10 -21.20
C VAL A 26 -16.55 4.34 -20.36
N THR A 27 -16.98 3.34 -19.63
CA THR A 27 -18.06 3.43 -18.65
C THR A 27 -17.48 3.64 -17.25
N VAL A 28 -17.76 4.79 -16.62
CA VAL A 28 -17.30 5.09 -15.25
C VAL A 28 -18.37 4.66 -14.25
N ILE A 29 -18.05 3.71 -13.40
CA ILE A 29 -18.91 3.18 -12.34
C ILE A 29 -18.41 3.71 -11.00
N GLN A 30 -19.28 4.34 -10.22
CA GLN A 30 -18.95 4.80 -8.87
C GLN A 30 -19.43 3.76 -7.85
N GLY A 31 -18.52 3.24 -7.06
CA GLY A 31 -18.81 2.28 -6.01
C GLY A 31 -17.58 1.51 -5.55
N ALA A 32 -17.72 0.79 -4.44
CA ALA A 32 -16.72 -0.17 -4.02
C ALA A 32 -16.66 -1.33 -5.02
N VAL A 33 -15.48 -1.77 -5.38
CA VAL A 33 -15.31 -2.82 -6.40
C VAL A 33 -16.01 -4.12 -6.00
N GLU A 34 -16.11 -4.37 -4.70
CA GLU A 34 -16.76 -5.53 -4.10
C GLU A 34 -18.29 -5.55 -4.32
N GLU A 35 -18.90 -4.38 -4.56
CA GLU A 35 -20.34 -4.18 -4.69
C GLU A 35 -20.76 -3.90 -6.14
N VAL A 36 -19.80 -3.66 -7.03
CA VAL A 36 -20.08 -3.30 -8.42
C VAL A 36 -20.55 -4.52 -9.20
N VAL A 37 -21.59 -4.29 -10.01
CA VAL A 37 -22.05 -5.23 -11.04
C VAL A 37 -21.82 -4.57 -12.39
N LEU A 38 -21.09 -5.26 -13.29
CA LEU A 38 -20.85 -4.77 -14.64
C LEU A 38 -22.14 -4.90 -15.48
N PRO A 39 -22.47 -3.91 -16.33
CA PRO A 39 -23.65 -3.96 -17.20
C PRO A 39 -23.63 -5.15 -18.15
N GLU A 40 -24.70 -5.93 -18.20
CA GLU A 40 -24.81 -7.13 -19.06
C GLU A 40 -24.93 -6.77 -20.56
N GLU A 41 -25.36 -5.56 -20.87
CA GLU A 41 -25.60 -5.08 -22.25
C GLU A 41 -24.30 -4.99 -23.07
N ASP A 42 -23.15 -4.92 -22.39
CA ASP A 42 -21.83 -4.81 -23.04
C ASP A 42 -21.20 -6.19 -23.35
N TRP A 43 -21.92 -7.30 -23.13
CA TRP A 43 -21.37 -8.66 -23.26
C TRP A 43 -21.73 -9.35 -24.56
N ASP A 44 -22.19 -8.61 -25.58
CA ASP A 44 -22.53 -9.17 -26.88
C ASP A 44 -21.38 -9.97 -27.49
N GLY A 45 -21.53 -11.26 -27.51
CA GLY A 45 -20.60 -12.23 -28.14
C GLY A 45 -19.57 -12.88 -27.21
N VAL A 46 -19.52 -12.54 -25.94
CA VAL A 46 -18.76 -13.31 -24.96
C VAL A 46 -19.63 -14.44 -24.46
N GLY A 47 -19.61 -15.57 -25.15
CA GLY A 47 -20.20 -16.79 -24.64
C GLY A 47 -19.55 -17.13 -23.31
N LEU A 48 -20.30 -16.88 -22.21
CA LEU A 48 -19.98 -17.40 -20.90
C LEU A 48 -20.00 -18.92 -20.97
N ALA A 49 -18.92 -19.52 -21.43
CA ALA A 49 -18.62 -20.89 -21.09
C ALA A 49 -18.26 -20.87 -19.60
N LEU A 50 -19.28 -20.83 -18.75
CA LEU A 50 -19.14 -21.30 -17.40
C LEU A 50 -18.70 -22.76 -17.54
N GLU A 51 -17.39 -23.01 -17.32
CA GLU A 51 -16.93 -24.40 -17.20
C GLU A 51 -17.81 -25.04 -16.13
N GLU A 52 -18.44 -26.15 -16.46
CA GLU A 52 -19.29 -26.94 -15.58
C GLU A 52 -18.48 -27.22 -14.29
N GLY A 53 -18.88 -26.62 -13.17
CA GLY A 53 -18.29 -26.84 -11.86
C GLY A 53 -17.73 -25.64 -11.12
N GLY A 54 -17.72 -24.42 -11.70
CA GLY A 54 -17.39 -23.20 -10.97
C GLY A 54 -18.64 -22.61 -10.32
N ASP A 55 -18.61 -22.44 -9.00
CA ASP A 55 -19.69 -21.76 -8.29
C ASP A 55 -19.82 -20.33 -8.86
N ALA A 56 -20.94 -20.04 -9.51
CA ALA A 56 -21.18 -18.75 -10.15
C ALA A 56 -21.44 -17.62 -9.13
N THR A 57 -21.37 -17.95 -7.86
CA THR A 57 -21.62 -17.04 -6.74
C THR A 57 -20.49 -17.16 -5.71
N ASN A 58 -20.01 -16.03 -5.24
CA ASN A 58 -19.12 -15.96 -4.08
C ASN A 58 -19.84 -16.41 -2.81
N ALA A 59 -19.10 -16.67 -1.74
CA ALA A 59 -19.65 -17.08 -0.44
C ALA A 59 -20.66 -16.07 0.16
N ASP A 60 -20.63 -14.81 -0.30
CA ASP A 60 -21.55 -13.72 0.07
C ASP A 60 -22.76 -13.58 -0.86
N GLY A 61 -22.90 -14.45 -1.86
CA GLY A 61 -24.03 -14.45 -2.81
C GLY A 61 -23.85 -13.54 -4.03
N THR A 62 -22.70 -12.88 -4.19
CA THR A 62 -22.39 -12.07 -5.37
C THR A 62 -22.07 -12.96 -6.57
N LYS A 63 -22.55 -12.56 -7.77
CA LYS A 63 -22.29 -13.32 -9.00
C LYS A 63 -20.90 -12.99 -9.54
N ASN A 64 -20.13 -14.03 -9.81
CA ASN A 64 -18.87 -13.92 -10.56
C ASN A 64 -19.17 -13.66 -12.03
N GLN A 65 -18.82 -12.49 -12.55
CA GLN A 65 -19.12 -12.13 -13.94
C GLN A 65 -18.05 -12.61 -14.92
N ARG A 66 -16.77 -12.67 -14.51
CA ARG A 66 -15.60 -13.23 -15.24
C ARG A 66 -15.54 -12.93 -16.74
N VAL A 67 -15.80 -11.67 -17.08
CA VAL A 67 -15.96 -11.22 -18.48
C VAL A 67 -14.80 -10.33 -18.95
N VAL A 68 -13.95 -9.90 -18.01
CA VAL A 68 -12.88 -8.92 -18.29
C VAL A 68 -11.60 -9.64 -18.71
N ASP A 69 -10.99 -9.18 -19.82
CA ASP A 69 -9.74 -9.72 -20.31
C ASP A 69 -8.52 -9.19 -19.56
N ILE A 70 -8.58 -7.93 -19.11
CA ILE A 70 -7.46 -7.24 -18.46
C ILE A 70 -7.99 -6.44 -17.27
N ILE A 71 -7.36 -6.60 -16.12
CA ILE A 71 -7.51 -5.69 -14.97
C ILE A 71 -6.23 -4.86 -14.87
N LEU A 72 -6.41 -3.53 -15.01
CA LEU A 72 -5.36 -2.55 -14.79
C LEU A 72 -5.65 -1.81 -13.49
N SER A 73 -4.74 -1.82 -12.54
CA SER A 73 -4.90 -1.16 -11.25
C SER A 73 -3.58 -0.58 -10.75
N GLU A 74 -3.65 0.64 -10.22
CA GLU A 74 -2.62 1.22 -9.40
C GLU A 74 -3.11 1.11 -7.94
N TRP A 75 -2.60 0.10 -7.21
CA TRP A 75 -3.01 -0.27 -5.86
C TRP A 75 -1.87 -0.11 -4.84
N MET A 76 -0.65 0.12 -5.33
CA MET A 76 0.56 0.15 -4.54
C MET A 76 0.59 1.42 -3.70
N GLY A 77 0.38 1.27 -2.41
CA GLY A 77 0.44 2.36 -1.45
C GLY A 77 1.75 2.40 -0.68
N TYR A 78 1.73 3.18 0.36
CA TYR A 78 2.84 3.32 1.30
C TYR A 78 3.20 1.95 1.88
N PHE A 79 4.49 1.61 1.86
CA PHE A 79 5.00 0.29 2.26
C PHE A 79 4.26 -0.86 1.52
N LEU A 80 3.95 -0.66 0.27
CA LEU A 80 3.19 -1.49 -0.64
C LEU A 80 1.75 -1.80 -0.17
N LEU A 81 1.56 -2.25 1.07
CA LEU A 81 0.31 -2.84 1.57
C LEU A 81 -0.48 -1.96 2.55
N ARG A 82 0.04 -0.81 2.96
CA ARG A 82 -0.55 -0.02 4.05
C ARG A 82 -1.98 0.46 3.77
N GLU A 83 -2.32 0.71 2.53
CA GLU A 83 -3.64 1.19 2.13
C GLU A 83 -4.68 0.07 1.97
N SER A 84 -4.27 -1.19 2.12
CA SER A 84 -5.12 -2.38 2.01
C SER A 84 -5.86 -2.53 0.68
N MET A 85 -5.42 -1.84 -0.38
CA MET A 85 -6.07 -1.87 -1.70
C MET A 85 -5.89 -3.21 -2.42
N LEU A 86 -4.87 -4.00 -2.04
CA LEU A 86 -4.67 -5.35 -2.61
C LEU A 86 -5.87 -6.26 -2.36
N ASP A 87 -6.55 -6.12 -1.22
CA ASP A 87 -7.77 -6.90 -0.91
C ASP A 87 -8.84 -6.69 -1.99
N SER A 88 -9.10 -5.42 -2.34
CA SER A 88 -10.06 -5.05 -3.38
C SER A 88 -9.63 -5.53 -4.75
N LEU A 89 -8.32 -5.50 -5.06
CA LEU A 89 -7.81 -6.00 -6.33
C LEU A 89 -7.98 -7.53 -6.46
N VAL A 90 -7.68 -8.28 -5.40
CA VAL A 90 -7.91 -9.74 -5.36
C VAL A 90 -9.38 -10.06 -5.59
N ARG A 91 -10.29 -9.33 -4.94
CA ARG A 91 -11.73 -9.48 -5.17
C ARG A 91 -12.14 -9.14 -6.59
N ALA A 92 -11.64 -8.02 -7.15
CA ALA A 92 -11.90 -7.67 -8.55
C ALA A 92 -11.45 -8.76 -9.52
N ARG A 93 -10.27 -9.34 -9.29
CA ARG A 93 -9.76 -10.48 -10.07
C ARG A 93 -10.76 -11.66 -10.03
N ASP A 94 -11.13 -12.06 -8.82
CA ASP A 94 -11.97 -13.25 -8.64
C ASP A 94 -13.38 -13.05 -9.19
N MET A 95 -13.91 -11.83 -9.16
CA MET A 95 -15.24 -11.48 -9.66
C MET A 95 -15.28 -11.26 -11.17
N PHE A 96 -14.29 -10.59 -11.74
CA PHE A 96 -14.40 -10.05 -13.09
C PHE A 96 -13.44 -10.64 -14.11
N LEU A 97 -12.25 -11.09 -13.68
CA LEU A 97 -11.21 -11.54 -14.62
C LEU A 97 -11.55 -12.90 -15.22
N LYS A 98 -11.39 -13.04 -16.54
CA LYS A 98 -11.53 -14.33 -17.23
C LYS A 98 -10.50 -15.34 -16.69
N PRO A 99 -10.95 -16.55 -16.31
CA PRO A 99 -10.04 -17.61 -15.87
C PRO A 99 -9.05 -17.97 -16.97
N LYS A 100 -7.81 -18.29 -16.59
CA LYS A 100 -6.71 -18.78 -17.45
C LYS A 100 -6.20 -17.81 -18.51
N THR A 101 -7.04 -16.94 -19.07
CA THR A 101 -6.67 -16.03 -20.17
C THR A 101 -6.61 -14.58 -19.77
N GLY A 102 -7.21 -14.22 -18.64
CA GLY A 102 -7.24 -12.85 -18.15
C GLY A 102 -5.85 -12.41 -17.69
N LEU A 103 -5.57 -11.12 -17.83
CA LEU A 103 -4.28 -10.52 -17.46
C LEU A 103 -4.45 -9.53 -16.33
N MET A 104 -3.51 -9.55 -15.39
CA MET A 104 -3.38 -8.56 -14.33
C MET A 104 -2.24 -7.59 -14.67
N MET A 105 -2.48 -6.28 -14.48
CA MET A 105 -1.47 -5.23 -14.65
C MET A 105 -1.51 -4.28 -13.44
N PRO A 106 -0.47 -4.32 -12.57
CA PRO A 106 0.71 -5.18 -12.64
C PRO A 106 0.38 -6.65 -12.42
N SER A 107 1.21 -7.53 -12.98
CA SER A 107 1.08 -8.99 -12.80
C SER A 107 1.75 -9.48 -11.51
N HIS A 108 2.79 -8.77 -11.08
CA HIS A 108 3.58 -9.10 -9.89
C HIS A 108 3.93 -7.83 -9.12
N ALA A 109 4.11 -7.98 -7.82
CA ALA A 109 4.70 -6.96 -6.96
C ALA A 109 5.67 -7.62 -6.00
N THR A 110 6.78 -6.94 -5.71
CA THR A 110 7.81 -7.47 -4.83
C THR A 110 8.17 -6.42 -3.77
N MET A 111 8.18 -6.84 -2.52
CA MET A 111 8.68 -6.03 -1.41
C MET A 111 10.14 -6.36 -1.16
N PHE A 112 10.95 -5.32 -1.03
CA PHE A 112 12.35 -5.45 -0.66
C PHE A 112 12.62 -4.73 0.65
N VAL A 113 13.66 -5.17 1.36
CA VAL A 113 14.27 -4.46 2.46
C VAL A 113 15.77 -4.35 2.21
N ALA A 114 16.34 -3.18 2.50
CA ALA A 114 17.77 -2.96 2.43
C ALA A 114 18.19 -2.01 3.54
N PRO A 115 19.39 -2.18 4.15
CA PRO A 115 19.98 -1.16 4.97
C PRO A 115 20.45 0.00 4.11
N ILE A 116 20.21 1.21 4.58
CA ILE A 116 20.61 2.42 3.88
C ILE A 116 21.39 3.33 4.81
N THR A 117 22.20 4.22 4.23
CA THR A 117 22.75 5.38 4.89
C THR A 117 22.27 6.64 4.18
N ASP A 118 21.72 7.56 4.95
CA ASP A 118 21.40 8.92 4.51
C ASP A 118 21.87 9.85 5.63
N GLU A 119 23.11 10.30 5.50
CA GLU A 119 23.74 11.09 6.56
C GLU A 119 23.10 12.47 6.70
N ASP A 120 22.67 13.05 5.59
CA ASP A 120 22.08 14.38 5.58
C ASP A 120 20.67 14.35 6.20
N GLU A 121 19.85 13.40 5.81
CA GLU A 121 18.52 13.18 6.41
C GLU A 121 18.64 12.86 7.91
N ARG A 122 19.60 12.02 8.28
CA ARG A 122 19.83 11.68 9.67
C ARG A 122 20.25 12.91 10.50
N LYS A 123 21.14 13.75 9.97
CA LYS A 123 21.54 15.00 10.62
C LYS A 123 20.37 15.96 10.77
N GLN A 124 19.57 16.08 9.72
CA GLN A 124 18.37 16.92 9.73
C GLN A 124 17.37 16.47 10.79
N SER A 125 17.02 15.19 10.83
CA SER A 125 16.10 14.62 11.81
C SER A 125 16.59 14.80 13.25
N HIS A 126 17.89 14.61 13.49
CA HIS A 126 18.47 14.87 14.81
C HIS A 126 18.49 16.35 15.18
N HIS A 127 18.69 17.24 14.22
CA HIS A 127 18.64 18.68 14.46
C HIS A 127 17.23 19.12 14.84
N GLU A 128 16.22 18.65 14.11
CA GLU A 128 14.81 18.95 14.40
C GLU A 128 14.38 18.41 15.78
N TYR A 129 14.77 17.16 16.09
CA TYR A 129 14.54 16.59 17.41
C TYR A 129 15.19 17.43 18.54
N SER A 130 16.46 17.81 18.36
CA SER A 130 17.16 18.62 19.37
C SER A 130 16.52 19.99 19.55
N GLY A 131 16.08 20.61 18.45
CA GLY A 131 15.34 21.88 18.49
C GLY A 131 14.05 21.76 19.30
N ALA A 132 13.25 20.71 19.03
CA ALA A 132 12.02 20.48 19.78
C ALA A 132 12.25 20.25 21.28
N MET A 133 13.36 19.58 21.65
CA MET A 133 13.72 19.38 23.05
C MET A 133 14.23 20.66 23.72
N ASP A 134 14.90 21.53 22.99
CA ASP A 134 15.34 22.83 23.51
C ASP A 134 14.13 23.78 23.71
N ASP A 135 13.19 23.81 22.77
CA ASP A 135 11.93 24.54 22.88
C ASP A 135 11.11 24.06 24.11
N TRP A 136 11.09 22.74 24.34
CA TRP A 136 10.44 22.18 25.53
C TRP A 136 11.07 22.67 26.83
N LYS A 137 12.39 22.69 26.92
CA LYS A 137 13.10 23.18 28.11
C LYS A 137 12.78 24.65 28.39
N GLU A 138 12.84 25.49 27.35
CA GLU A 138 12.52 26.91 27.47
C GLU A 138 11.06 27.11 27.94
N PHE A 139 10.14 26.34 27.36
CA PHE A 139 8.74 26.35 27.79
C PHE A 139 8.58 25.96 29.27
N ALA A 140 9.21 24.85 29.70
CA ALA A 140 9.12 24.36 31.07
C ALA A 140 9.70 25.36 32.09
N GLU A 141 10.88 25.92 31.79
CA GLU A 141 11.54 26.95 32.61
C GLU A 141 10.71 28.24 32.73
N THR A 142 10.15 28.68 31.59
CA THR A 142 9.28 29.86 31.56
C THR A 142 8.02 29.63 32.38
N THR A 143 7.40 28.47 32.25
CA THR A 143 6.19 28.09 32.96
C THR A 143 6.44 28.02 34.49
N GLN A 144 7.54 27.42 34.88
CA GLN A 144 7.95 27.38 36.25
C GLN A 144 8.20 28.79 36.82
N THR A 145 8.87 29.64 36.06
CA THR A 145 9.25 31.00 36.51
C THR A 145 8.04 31.92 36.62
N MET A 146 7.14 31.88 35.63
CA MET A 146 6.00 32.80 35.56
C MET A 146 4.79 32.36 36.38
N TYR A 147 4.57 31.04 36.45
CA TYR A 147 3.33 30.49 37.02
C TYR A 147 3.58 29.55 38.23
N GLY A 148 4.83 29.21 38.53
CA GLY A 148 5.19 28.28 39.60
C GLY A 148 4.77 26.82 39.33
N VAL A 149 4.52 26.47 38.05
CA VAL A 149 4.05 25.13 37.65
C VAL A 149 5.23 24.30 37.15
N ASP A 150 5.44 23.16 37.77
CA ASP A 150 6.46 22.18 37.36
C ASP A 150 5.94 21.28 36.25
N MET A 151 6.56 21.39 35.06
CA MET A 151 6.24 20.60 33.87
C MET A 151 7.14 19.36 33.69
N SER A 152 8.11 19.14 34.58
CA SER A 152 9.11 18.08 34.46
C SER A 152 8.53 16.67 34.40
N THR A 153 7.32 16.47 34.93
CA THR A 153 6.60 15.19 34.91
C THR A 153 6.27 14.72 33.49
N LEU A 154 6.19 15.62 32.51
CA LEU A 154 5.83 15.35 31.12
C LEU A 154 7.07 15.21 30.21
N GLU A 155 8.27 15.50 30.70
CA GLU A 155 9.50 15.53 29.89
C GLU A 155 9.77 14.20 29.21
N LYS A 156 9.61 13.07 29.92
CA LYS A 156 9.85 11.73 29.37
C LYS A 156 8.85 11.34 28.27
N ASP A 157 7.61 11.72 28.46
CA ASP A 157 6.56 11.42 27.48
C ASP A 157 6.75 12.27 26.22
N PHE A 158 7.08 13.55 26.42
CA PHE A 158 7.41 14.45 25.31
C PHE A 158 8.66 13.99 24.55
N ASP A 159 9.75 13.64 25.23
CA ASP A 159 10.97 13.09 24.60
C ASP A 159 10.63 11.85 23.73
N ARG A 160 9.82 10.92 24.27
CA ARG A 160 9.40 9.73 23.54
C ARG A 160 8.62 10.09 22.27
N GLU A 161 7.64 10.99 22.37
CA GLU A 161 6.84 11.44 21.21
C GLU A 161 7.70 12.12 20.16
N GLN A 162 8.64 12.98 20.55
CA GLN A 162 9.54 13.65 19.62
C GLN A 162 10.49 12.66 18.93
N ARG A 163 10.99 11.66 19.66
CA ARG A 163 11.81 10.57 19.06
C ARG A 163 11.03 9.75 18.07
N GLU A 164 9.80 9.36 18.42
CA GLU A 164 8.92 8.62 17.52
C GLU A 164 8.63 9.42 16.26
N TYR A 165 8.41 10.72 16.38
CA TYR A 165 8.10 11.60 15.27
C TYR A 165 9.30 11.90 14.37
N TYR A 166 10.42 12.34 14.91
CA TYR A 166 11.56 12.83 14.12
C TYR A 166 12.56 11.73 13.75
N ILE A 167 12.74 10.71 14.59
CA ILE A 167 13.83 9.72 14.44
C ILE A 167 13.31 8.35 14.00
N LEU A 168 12.16 7.91 14.55
CA LEU A 168 11.66 6.53 14.35
C LEU A 168 10.51 6.46 13.35
N SER A 169 10.00 7.58 12.86
CA SER A 169 8.90 7.57 11.90
C SER A 169 9.35 7.09 10.53
N SER A 170 8.46 6.39 9.84
CA SER A 170 8.67 6.00 8.45
C SER A 170 8.40 7.18 7.52
N ARG A 171 9.20 7.32 6.48
CA ARG A 171 9.13 8.40 5.51
C ARG A 171 9.26 7.89 4.09
N TRP A 172 8.68 8.62 3.13
CA TRP A 172 9.04 8.50 1.74
C TRP A 172 10.33 9.25 1.47
N ALA A 173 11.25 8.62 0.74
CA ALA A 173 12.48 9.26 0.29
C ALA A 173 12.86 8.77 -1.10
N GLU A 174 13.41 9.67 -1.91
CA GLU A 174 14.11 9.31 -3.14
C GLU A 174 15.57 9.06 -2.78
N LEU A 175 15.98 7.80 -2.87
CA LEU A 175 17.33 7.38 -2.49
C LEU A 175 18.23 7.30 -3.71
N GLY A 176 19.40 7.92 -3.62
CA GLY A 176 20.48 7.67 -4.58
C GLY A 176 21.05 6.26 -4.42
N THR A 177 21.57 5.70 -5.50
CA THR A 177 22.18 4.36 -5.49
C THR A 177 23.34 4.21 -4.52
N GLY A 178 24.01 5.32 -4.16
CA GLY A 178 25.09 5.34 -3.17
C GLY A 178 24.62 5.24 -1.71
N CYS A 179 23.31 5.30 -1.45
CA CYS A 179 22.76 5.18 -0.10
C CYS A 179 22.62 3.75 0.37
N LEU A 180 22.64 2.76 -0.53
CA LEU A 180 22.52 1.33 -0.17
C LEU A 180 23.81 0.85 0.49
N LEU A 181 23.70 0.23 1.66
CA LEU A 181 24.79 -0.39 2.39
C LEU A 181 24.96 -1.89 2.07
N ALA A 182 23.92 -2.53 1.56
CA ALA A 182 23.94 -3.90 1.08
C ALA A 182 22.88 -4.10 -0.01
N GLU A 183 22.97 -5.22 -0.72
CA GLU A 183 21.97 -5.60 -1.70
C GLU A 183 20.58 -5.77 -1.06
N PRO A 184 19.50 -5.29 -1.72
CA PRO A 184 18.15 -5.47 -1.23
C PRO A 184 17.76 -6.95 -1.14
N CYS A 185 17.20 -7.35 0.00
CA CYS A 185 16.63 -8.67 0.18
C CYS A 185 15.12 -8.66 -0.12
N VAL A 186 14.64 -9.70 -0.81
CA VAL A 186 13.21 -9.90 -1.03
C VAL A 186 12.52 -10.28 0.27
N VAL A 187 11.51 -9.53 0.64
CA VAL A 187 10.65 -9.80 1.81
C VAL A 187 9.47 -10.66 1.43
N LYS A 188 8.80 -10.29 0.36
CA LYS A 188 7.60 -10.95 -0.15
C LYS A 188 7.41 -10.67 -1.63
N GLU A 189 7.01 -11.69 -2.37
CA GLU A 189 6.54 -11.59 -3.74
C GLU A 189 5.05 -11.90 -3.81
N PHE A 190 4.35 -11.17 -4.65
CA PHE A 190 2.93 -11.36 -4.94
C PHE A 190 2.75 -11.60 -6.43
N ASP A 191 2.23 -12.75 -6.80
CA ASP A 191 1.68 -12.99 -8.13
C ASP A 191 0.20 -12.63 -8.09
N MET A 192 -0.19 -11.58 -8.81
CA MET A 192 -1.57 -11.06 -8.79
C MET A 192 -2.60 -12.05 -9.33
N HIS A 193 -2.18 -13.06 -10.07
CA HIS A 193 -3.11 -14.10 -10.58
C HIS A 193 -3.51 -15.12 -9.53
N VAL A 194 -2.68 -15.31 -8.49
CA VAL A 194 -2.90 -16.39 -7.50
C VAL A 194 -2.84 -15.94 -6.05
N CYS A 195 -2.33 -14.75 -5.74
CA CYS A 195 -2.25 -14.27 -4.37
C CYS A 195 -3.64 -14.19 -3.73
N THR A 196 -3.66 -14.41 -2.42
CA THR A 196 -4.88 -14.37 -1.59
C THR A 196 -4.90 -13.13 -0.71
N ILE A 197 -6.05 -12.83 -0.12
CA ILE A 197 -6.18 -11.76 0.88
C ILE A 197 -5.32 -12.06 2.11
N GLU A 198 -5.21 -13.32 2.49
CA GLU A 198 -4.37 -13.79 3.60
C GLU A 198 -2.88 -13.51 3.33
N ASP A 199 -2.43 -13.68 2.09
CA ASP A 199 -1.07 -13.33 1.68
C ASP A 199 -0.75 -11.84 1.91
N ALA A 200 -1.73 -10.97 1.68
CA ALA A 200 -1.59 -9.53 1.89
C ALA A 200 -1.56 -9.15 3.38
N ARG A 201 -2.27 -9.89 4.23
CA ARG A 201 -2.41 -9.57 5.66
C ARG A 201 -1.34 -10.21 6.54
N GLY A 202 -0.71 -11.27 6.07
CA GLY A 202 0.22 -12.09 6.84
C GLY A 202 1.69 -11.70 6.73
N VAL A 203 2.05 -10.52 6.23
CA VAL A 203 3.46 -10.09 6.12
C VAL A 203 3.95 -9.63 7.49
N GLY A 204 4.21 -10.58 8.36
CA GLY A 204 4.96 -10.36 9.59
C GLY A 204 6.46 -10.34 9.23
N LEU A 205 7.08 -9.18 9.32
CA LEU A 205 8.54 -9.06 9.30
C LEU A 205 9.08 -9.58 10.64
N ALA A 206 9.28 -10.89 10.75
CA ALA A 206 10.06 -11.45 11.85
C ALA A 206 11.55 -11.19 11.55
N ILE A 207 12.02 -10.01 11.88
CA ILE A 207 13.46 -9.70 11.87
C ILE A 207 14.07 -10.42 13.06
N GLY A 208 14.84 -11.47 12.80
CA GLY A 208 15.68 -12.13 13.82
C GLY A 208 15.10 -13.35 14.51
N GLU A 209 13.96 -13.91 14.12
CA GLU A 209 13.56 -15.23 14.57
C GLU A 209 13.99 -16.30 13.56
N ASP A 210 14.67 -17.31 14.07
CA ASP A 210 15.10 -18.50 13.32
C ASP A 210 13.86 -19.25 12.80
N ARG A 211 13.43 -18.89 11.59
CA ARG A 211 12.46 -19.69 10.85
C ARG A 211 13.23 -20.83 10.21
N GLY A 212 13.19 -21.97 10.85
CA GLY A 212 13.85 -23.18 10.38
C GLY A 212 13.84 -23.32 8.87
N SER A 213 15.03 -23.25 8.25
CA SER A 213 15.38 -23.30 6.83
C SER A 213 15.29 -22.03 5.98
N GLY A 214 14.86 -20.88 6.48
CA GLY A 214 15.05 -19.59 5.80
C GLY A 214 16.23 -18.87 6.44
N ALA A 215 17.24 -18.52 5.66
CA ALA A 215 18.35 -17.71 6.17
C ALA A 215 17.79 -16.42 6.79
N PRO A 216 18.26 -15.98 7.96
CA PRO A 216 17.99 -14.63 8.44
C PRO A 216 18.47 -13.64 7.37
N PHE A 217 17.87 -12.44 7.32
CA PHE A 217 18.35 -11.39 6.42
C PHE A 217 19.82 -11.15 6.72
N ASP A 218 20.68 -11.81 5.97
CA ASP A 218 22.13 -11.67 6.10
C ASP A 218 22.53 -10.55 5.15
N PHE A 219 22.67 -9.36 5.72
CA PHE A 219 23.24 -8.25 4.99
C PHE A 219 24.75 -8.41 5.08
N ASP A 220 25.35 -9.00 4.05
CA ASP A 220 26.80 -8.97 3.87
C ASP A 220 27.22 -7.49 3.83
N THR A 221 27.56 -6.95 4.99
CA THR A 221 28.18 -5.64 5.06
C THR A 221 29.57 -5.74 4.46
N PRO A 222 29.91 -4.97 3.43
CA PRO A 222 31.28 -4.91 2.98
C PRO A 222 32.13 -4.45 4.17
N THR A 223 33.06 -5.29 4.57
CA THR A 223 34.09 -4.93 5.56
C THR A 223 34.87 -3.73 5.03
N PRO A 224 35.13 -2.69 5.84
CA PRO A 224 35.81 -1.48 5.39
C PRO A 224 37.24 -1.76 4.93
#